data_adb6c959a380c20797cae2e25f9f1f00
#
_entry.id   adb6c959a380c20797cae2e25f9f1f00
#
_cell.length_a   1.000
_cell.length_b   1.000
_cell.length_c   1.000
_cell.angle_alpha   90.00
_cell.angle_beta   90.00
_cell.angle_gamma   90.00
#
_symmetry.space_group_name_H-M   'P 1'
#
loop_
_entity.id
_entity.type
_entity.pdbx_description
1 polymer ?
#
loop_
_entity_poly.entity_id
_entity_poly.type
_entity_poly.pdbx_seq_one_letter_code
_entity_poly.pdbx_strand_id
1 'polypeptide(L)'
;MPITVRPYIPRYITVHTAPAGQWAENVTVSFPDYIKNVASSEVYPTWNEQALRANILAQISFALNRVYTAYYRSRGYDFDITGSTQNDQKFIKGRNTFENIDRLVDELFSTYI
;
A
#
# COMPACT_ATOMS: atom_id res chain seq x y z
N MET A 1 29.29 -4.82 15.23
CA MET A 1 29.25 -4.49 13.81
C MET A 1 27.85 -4.03 13.42
N PRO A 2 27.73 -2.83 12.89
CA PRO A 2 26.42 -2.37 12.48
C PRO A 2 25.93 -3.21 11.31
N ILE A 3 24.76 -3.80 11.47
CA ILE A 3 24.09 -4.48 10.39
C ILE A 3 23.24 -3.44 9.67
N THR A 4 23.62 -3.13 8.45
CA THR A 4 22.79 -2.26 7.63
C THR A 4 21.64 -3.10 7.08
N VAL A 5 20.49 -2.98 7.71
CA VAL A 5 19.29 -3.64 7.20
C VAL A 5 18.70 -2.72 6.15
N ARG A 6 18.79 -3.10 4.89
CA ARG A 6 18.03 -2.42 3.84
C ARG A 6 16.57 -2.77 4.02
N PRO A 7 15.67 -1.80 3.92
CA PRO A 7 14.25 -2.11 3.93
C PRO A 7 13.94 -3.10 2.80
N TYR A 8 13.41 -4.24 3.17
CA TYR A 8 12.98 -5.23 2.19
C TYR A 8 11.57 -4.87 1.73
N ILE A 9 11.41 -4.66 0.43
CA ILE A 9 10.10 -4.39 -0.15
C ILE A 9 9.50 -5.72 -0.56
N PRO A 10 8.37 -6.13 0.03
CA PRO A 10 7.73 -7.38 -0.37
C PRO A 10 7.27 -7.28 -1.81
N ARG A 11 7.36 -8.39 -2.53
CA ARG A 11 6.92 -8.44 -3.92
C ARG A 11 5.40 -8.35 -4.01
N TYR A 12 4.70 -8.94 -3.06
CA TYR A 12 3.24 -9.00 -3.02
C TYR A 12 2.73 -8.61 -1.64
N ILE A 13 1.49 -8.16 -1.60
CA ILE A 13 0.81 -7.85 -0.35
C ILE A 13 -0.59 -8.45 -0.41
N THR A 14 -1.06 -9.03 0.69
CA THR A 14 -2.40 -9.59 0.80
C THR A 14 -3.31 -8.61 1.52
N VAL A 15 -4.39 -8.22 0.86
CA VAL A 15 -5.32 -7.19 1.31
C VAL A 15 -6.66 -7.81 1.65
N HIS A 16 -7.13 -7.58 2.86
CA HIS A 16 -8.49 -7.94 3.27
C HIS A 16 -9.43 -6.81 2.85
N THR A 17 -10.48 -7.12 2.10
CA THR A 17 -11.29 -6.10 1.41
C THR A 17 -12.39 -5.47 2.28
N ALA A 18 -12.28 -5.61 3.60
CA ALA A 18 -13.21 -5.01 4.58
C ALA A 18 -12.47 -4.75 5.89
N PRO A 19 -13.11 -4.10 6.89
CA PRO A 19 -12.51 -4.00 8.21
C PRO A 19 -12.15 -5.37 8.78
N ALA A 20 -11.10 -5.43 9.61
CA ALA A 20 -10.47 -6.68 10.03
C ALA A 20 -11.44 -7.69 10.67
N GLY A 21 -12.42 -7.22 11.41
CA GLY A 21 -13.38 -8.10 12.10
C GLY A 21 -14.52 -8.60 11.23
N GLN A 22 -14.58 -8.19 9.97
CA GLN A 22 -15.67 -8.57 9.07
C GLN A 22 -15.21 -9.63 8.09
N TRP A 23 -16.13 -10.54 7.74
CA TRP A 23 -15.86 -11.54 6.71
C TRP A 23 -15.76 -10.87 5.34
N ALA A 24 -14.69 -11.14 4.63
CA ALA A 24 -14.48 -10.59 3.30
C ALA A 24 -13.37 -11.35 2.57
N GLU A 25 -13.25 -11.07 1.28
CA GLU A 25 -12.24 -11.67 0.43
C GLU A 25 -10.85 -11.10 0.73
N ASN A 26 -9.84 -11.97 0.69
CA ASN A 26 -8.44 -11.55 0.70
C ASN A 26 -7.92 -11.57 -0.73
N VAL A 27 -7.29 -10.48 -1.15
CA VAL A 27 -6.74 -10.31 -2.49
C VAL A 27 -5.24 -10.11 -2.40
N THR A 28 -4.47 -10.90 -3.15
CA THR A 28 -3.02 -10.74 -3.21
C THR A 28 -2.66 -10.02 -4.50
N VAL A 29 -1.96 -8.89 -4.36
CA VAL A 29 -1.55 -8.05 -5.50
C VAL A 29 -0.08 -7.71 -5.34
N SER A 30 0.57 -7.27 -6.44
CA SER A 30 1.93 -6.75 -6.35
C SER A 30 1.94 -5.50 -5.47
N PHE A 31 3.04 -5.26 -4.77
CA PHE A 31 3.14 -4.10 -3.88
C PHE A 31 2.97 -2.78 -4.64
N PRO A 32 3.64 -2.58 -5.79
CA PRO A 32 3.40 -1.36 -6.58
C PRO A 32 1.95 -1.20 -7.01
N ASP A 33 1.28 -2.28 -7.43
CA ASP A 33 -0.12 -2.21 -7.82
C ASP A 33 -1.02 -1.86 -6.64
N TYR A 34 -0.71 -2.36 -5.45
CA TYR A 34 -1.41 -1.98 -4.23
C TYR A 34 -1.31 -0.46 -4.01
N ILE A 35 -0.11 0.09 -4.09
CA ILE A 35 0.11 1.52 -3.87
C ILE A 35 -0.58 2.36 -4.95
N LYS A 36 -0.55 1.92 -6.21
CA LYS A 36 -1.27 2.60 -7.30
C LYS A 36 -2.77 2.68 -7.01
N ASN A 37 -3.33 1.59 -6.52
CA ASN A 37 -4.75 1.51 -6.16
C ASN A 37 -5.07 2.45 -5.00
N VAL A 38 -4.30 2.38 -3.92
CA VAL A 38 -4.49 3.22 -2.73
C VAL A 38 -4.35 4.70 -3.10
N ALA A 39 -3.30 5.06 -3.82
CA ALA A 39 -3.07 6.44 -4.22
C ALA A 39 -4.23 6.96 -5.08
N SER A 40 -4.67 6.17 -6.05
CA SER A 40 -5.79 6.55 -6.91
C SER A 40 -7.12 6.63 -6.14
N SER A 41 -7.20 6.00 -4.97
CA SER A 41 -8.41 6.04 -4.13
C SER A 41 -8.40 7.19 -3.12
N GLU A 42 -7.21 7.68 -2.73
CA GLU A 42 -7.07 8.62 -1.62
C GLU A 42 -6.68 10.04 -2.05
N VAL A 43 -6.09 10.22 -3.23
CA VAL A 43 -5.67 11.54 -3.71
C VAL A 43 -6.29 11.86 -5.05
N TYR A 44 -6.34 13.16 -5.37
CA TYR A 44 -6.82 13.60 -6.67
C TYR A 44 -5.65 13.68 -7.66
N PRO A 45 -5.81 13.18 -8.89
CA PRO A 45 -4.74 13.23 -9.89
C PRO A 45 -4.39 14.67 -10.31
N THR A 46 -5.24 15.63 -9.97
CA THR A 46 -5.03 17.06 -10.28
C THR A 46 -4.14 17.76 -9.25
N TRP A 47 -3.77 17.11 -8.16
CA TRP A 47 -2.85 17.70 -7.18
C TRP A 47 -1.48 17.91 -7.84
N ASN A 48 -0.71 18.90 -7.35
CA ASN A 48 0.62 19.10 -7.86
C ASN A 48 1.50 17.88 -7.60
N GLU A 49 2.54 17.72 -8.43
CA GLU A 49 3.36 16.52 -8.42
C GLU A 49 4.06 16.29 -7.08
N GLN A 50 4.52 17.37 -6.43
CA GLN A 50 5.20 17.24 -5.13
C GLN A 50 4.25 16.74 -4.05
N ALA A 51 3.02 17.21 -4.04
CA ALA A 51 2.00 16.74 -3.11
C ALA A 51 1.68 15.25 -3.35
N LEU A 52 1.57 14.85 -4.61
CA LEU A 52 1.34 13.46 -4.97
C LEU A 52 2.50 12.58 -4.50
N ARG A 53 3.75 12.99 -4.75
CA ARG A 53 4.94 12.24 -4.31
C ARG A 53 4.97 12.07 -2.79
N ALA A 54 4.71 13.13 -2.05
CA ALA A 54 4.73 13.08 -0.59
C ALA A 54 3.67 12.11 -0.06
N ASN A 55 2.46 12.15 -0.62
CA ASN A 55 1.39 11.26 -0.20
C ASN A 55 1.69 9.80 -0.56
N ILE A 56 2.23 9.55 -1.74
CA ILE A 56 2.58 8.19 -2.16
C ILE A 56 3.66 7.62 -1.24
N LEU A 57 4.68 8.41 -0.91
CA LEU A 57 5.73 7.95 0.02
C LEU A 57 5.16 7.63 1.40
N ALA A 58 4.23 8.45 1.89
CA ALA A 58 3.56 8.18 3.17
C ALA A 58 2.75 6.89 3.11
N GLN A 59 2.08 6.64 2.00
CA GLN A 59 1.30 5.42 1.80
C GLN A 59 2.19 4.18 1.75
N ILE A 60 3.33 4.28 1.08
CA ILE A 60 4.32 3.19 1.04
C ILE A 60 4.82 2.89 2.45
N SER A 61 5.18 3.93 3.20
CA SER A 61 5.69 3.78 4.57
C SER A 61 4.67 3.13 5.49
N PHE A 62 3.41 3.54 5.38
CA PHE A 62 2.34 2.96 6.18
C PHE A 62 2.16 1.47 5.89
N ALA A 63 2.09 1.11 4.61
CA ALA A 63 1.89 -0.28 4.21
C ALA A 63 3.08 -1.15 4.63
N LEU A 64 4.31 -0.65 4.47
CA LEU A 64 5.51 -1.37 4.91
C LEU A 64 5.50 -1.59 6.42
N ASN A 65 5.06 -0.61 7.19
CA ASN A 65 4.94 -0.78 8.65
C ASN A 65 4.02 -1.94 8.99
N ARG A 66 2.87 -2.04 8.34
CA ARG A 66 1.93 -3.14 8.58
C ARG A 66 2.53 -4.50 8.25
N VAL A 67 3.30 -4.59 7.17
CA VAL A 67 3.95 -5.83 6.75
C VAL A 67 5.08 -6.19 7.71
N TYR A 68 5.97 -5.26 7.99
CA TYR A 68 7.15 -5.53 8.83
C TYR A 68 6.81 -5.85 10.27
N THR A 69 5.80 -5.21 10.82
CA THR A 69 5.35 -5.49 12.19
C THR A 69 4.47 -6.73 12.26
N ALA A 70 4.11 -7.31 11.12
CA ALA A 70 3.14 -8.40 11.01
C ALA A 70 1.87 -8.06 11.80
N TYR A 71 1.39 -6.82 11.65
CA TYR A 71 0.34 -6.27 12.50
C TYR A 71 -0.88 -7.18 12.59
N TYR A 72 -1.37 -7.64 11.43
CA TYR A 72 -2.53 -8.53 11.39
C TYR A 72 -2.16 -9.99 11.56
N ARG A 73 -1.07 -10.43 10.92
CA ARG A 73 -0.68 -11.84 11.00
C ARG A 73 -0.30 -12.26 12.41
N SER A 74 0.33 -11.37 13.17
CA SER A 74 0.65 -11.65 14.58
C SER A 74 -0.60 -11.77 15.44
N ARG A 75 -1.73 -11.28 14.96
CA ARG A 75 -3.02 -11.35 15.65
C ARG A 75 -3.91 -12.50 15.16
N GLY A 76 -3.35 -13.37 14.33
CA GLY A 76 -4.06 -14.56 13.85
C GLY A 76 -4.82 -14.38 12.55
N TYR A 77 -4.68 -13.24 11.89
CA TYR A 77 -5.30 -13.02 10.59
C TYR A 77 -4.38 -13.50 9.46
N ASP A 78 -4.96 -13.85 8.33
CA ASP A 78 -4.23 -14.37 7.16
C ASP A 78 -4.07 -13.33 6.05
N PHE A 79 -3.93 -12.07 6.42
CA PHE A 79 -3.68 -10.97 5.49
C PHE A 79 -2.70 -9.97 6.11
N ASP A 80 -2.12 -9.11 5.26
CA ASP A 80 -1.12 -8.13 5.69
C ASP A 80 -1.74 -6.79 6.09
N ILE A 81 -2.81 -6.38 5.40
CA ILE A 81 -3.42 -5.06 5.56
C ILE A 81 -4.89 -5.15 5.17
N THR A 82 -5.69 -4.19 5.64
CA THR A 82 -7.09 -4.08 5.20
C THR A 82 -7.22 -2.99 4.14
N GLY A 83 -8.22 -3.12 3.28
CA GLY A 83 -8.58 -2.08 2.30
C GLY A 83 -9.57 -1.06 2.86
N SER A 84 -9.68 -0.95 4.18
CA SER A 84 -10.64 -0.09 4.86
C SER A 84 -9.97 1.12 5.47
N THR A 85 -10.53 2.31 5.23
CA THR A 85 -10.06 3.54 5.87
C THR A 85 -10.31 3.55 7.38
N GLN A 86 -11.17 2.67 7.86
CA GLN A 86 -11.43 2.53 9.28
C GLN A 86 -10.20 2.00 10.03
N ASN A 87 -9.43 1.13 9.38
CA ASN A 87 -8.25 0.50 9.98
C ASN A 87 -6.95 0.95 9.32
N ASP A 88 -6.93 1.06 7.99
CA ASP A 88 -5.70 1.27 7.23
C ASP A 88 -5.90 2.26 6.08
N GLN A 89 -5.79 1.76 4.85
CA GLN A 89 -5.81 2.56 3.63
C GLN A 89 -6.96 2.12 2.72
N LYS A 90 -7.47 3.05 1.93
CA LYS A 90 -8.57 2.75 1.02
C LYS A 90 -8.05 2.01 -0.21
N PHE A 91 -8.36 0.73 -0.29
CA PHE A 91 -8.09 -0.13 -1.44
C PHE A 91 -9.42 -0.58 -2.02
N ILE A 92 -9.59 -0.40 -3.33
CA ILE A 92 -10.81 -0.82 -4.04
C ILE A 92 -10.41 -1.83 -5.10
N LYS A 93 -10.79 -3.10 -4.90
CA LYS A 93 -10.47 -4.16 -5.84
C LYS A 93 -10.97 -3.83 -7.24
N GLY A 94 -10.06 -3.93 -8.21
CA GLY A 94 -10.39 -3.77 -9.63
C GLY A 94 -10.63 -2.34 -10.11
N ARG A 95 -10.36 -1.33 -9.26
CA ARG A 95 -10.54 0.05 -9.70
C ARG A 95 -9.52 0.44 -10.76
N ASN A 96 -9.93 1.34 -11.65
CA ASN A 96 -9.00 1.95 -12.59
C ASN A 96 -8.11 2.95 -11.86
N THR A 97 -6.83 2.96 -12.21
CA THR A 97 -5.86 3.88 -11.65
C THR A 97 -5.58 5.01 -12.63
N PHE A 98 -5.01 6.12 -12.11
CA PHE A 98 -4.70 7.29 -12.94
C PHE A 98 -3.28 7.19 -13.48
N GLU A 99 -3.10 7.47 -14.77
CA GLU A 99 -1.80 7.30 -15.44
C GLU A 99 -0.68 8.09 -14.78
N ASN A 100 -0.93 9.35 -14.40
CA ASN A 100 0.10 10.17 -13.76
C ASN A 100 0.47 9.64 -12.37
N ILE A 101 -0.48 9.10 -11.64
CA ILE A 101 -0.21 8.48 -10.34
C ILE A 101 0.58 7.20 -10.53
N ASP A 102 0.20 6.37 -11.50
CA ASP A 102 0.92 5.14 -11.81
C ASP A 102 2.38 5.43 -12.16
N ARG A 103 2.62 6.46 -12.97
CA ARG A 103 3.97 6.88 -13.35
C ARG A 103 4.79 7.29 -12.14
N LEU A 104 4.20 8.05 -11.23
CA LEU A 104 4.90 8.48 -10.02
C LEU A 104 5.22 7.31 -9.09
N VAL A 105 4.29 6.38 -8.95
CA VAL A 105 4.54 5.18 -8.13
C VAL A 105 5.70 4.38 -8.73
N ASP A 106 5.69 4.12 -10.02
CA ASP A 106 6.77 3.38 -10.69
C ASP A 106 8.11 4.10 -10.54
N GLU A 107 8.12 5.41 -10.68
CA GLU A 107 9.32 6.22 -10.54
C GLU A 107 9.87 6.16 -9.12
N LEU A 108 9.02 6.28 -8.11
CA LEU A 108 9.44 6.22 -6.72
C LEU A 108 9.98 4.84 -6.35
N PHE A 109 9.36 3.78 -6.83
CA PHE A 109 9.85 2.43 -6.59
C PHE A 109 11.21 2.18 -7.24
N SER A 110 11.44 2.70 -8.43
CA SER A 110 12.71 2.53 -9.11
C SER A 110 13.83 3.40 -8.55
N THR A 111 13.50 4.55 -7.95
CA THR A 111 14.49 5.52 -7.48
C THR A 111 14.82 5.35 -6.01
N TYR A 112 13.83 5.11 -5.16
CA TYR A 112 14.00 5.13 -3.70
C TYR A 112 13.85 3.76 -3.06
N ILE A 113 13.45 2.79 -3.80
CA ILE A 113 13.18 1.46 -3.32
C ILE A 113 13.83 0.42 -4.24
#